data_6b6fc2b2dc61f443f958c512906a330b
#
_entry.id   6b6fc2b2dc61f443f958c512906a330b
#
_cell.length_a   1.000
_cell.length_b   1.000
_cell.length_c   1.000
_cell.angle_alpha   90.00
_cell.angle_beta   90.00
_cell.angle_gamma   90.00
#
_symmetry.space_group_name_H-M   'P 1'
#
loop_
_entity.id
_entity.type
_entity.pdbx_description
1 polymer ?
#
loop_
_entity_poly.entity_id
_entity_poly.type
_entity_poly.pdbx_seq_one_letter_code
_entity_poly.pdbx_strand_id
1 'polypeptide(L)'
;SGTDGGTALSINSGRVTVDIQSNGRLWGGGGGGEFGADGSPGSAGTCQKDTTVTACNTTPSCPPGQTLVSQSQGGCCAFEQFCWGPWESFCGNNCVGYTQVGTCRETTSSNIPASVIGGNGGAGRGFNNFSGSLTGSGGASPNCPQCASGFTLQSGTGSCGSQGGTGATGGEWGQNGGNTAAAGSGGNGGNAISGSGFTVIGNNTNTVKGAI
;
A
#
# COMPACT_ATOMS: atom_id res chain seq x y z
N SER A 1 -13.71 13.52 4.17
CA SER A 1 -13.69 15.00 4.27
C SER A 1 -12.85 15.43 5.46
N GLY A 2 -12.25 16.62 5.36
CA GLY A 2 -11.55 17.25 6.48
C GLY A 2 -12.52 17.78 7.54
N THR A 3 -12.00 18.05 8.74
CA THR A 3 -12.78 18.65 9.83
C THR A 3 -12.89 20.17 9.66
N ASP A 4 -14.05 20.74 9.99
CA ASP A 4 -14.23 22.20 9.92
C ASP A 4 -13.43 22.92 11.02
N GLY A 5 -12.99 24.15 10.72
CA GLY A 5 -12.34 25.05 11.66
C GLY A 5 -13.34 25.64 12.67
N GLY A 6 -12.90 25.83 13.89
CA GLY A 6 -13.73 26.43 14.94
C GLY A 6 -13.91 27.94 14.79
N THR A 7 -15.08 28.45 15.18
CA THR A 7 -15.33 29.90 15.29
C THR A 7 -14.57 30.46 16.48
N ALA A 8 -13.93 31.63 16.32
CA ALA A 8 -13.17 32.25 17.39
C ALA A 8 -14.09 32.94 18.43
N LEU A 9 -15.15 33.63 17.99
CA LEU A 9 -16.10 34.32 18.84
C LEU A 9 -17.54 34.12 18.33
N SER A 10 -18.42 33.66 19.20
CA SER A 10 -19.86 33.57 18.91
C SER A 10 -20.66 34.59 19.74
N ILE A 11 -21.49 35.37 19.04
CA ILE A 11 -22.36 36.39 19.67
C ILE A 11 -23.81 35.97 19.41
N ASN A 12 -24.47 35.48 20.47
CA ASN A 12 -25.78 34.86 20.34
C ASN A 12 -26.93 35.83 20.53
N SER A 13 -26.69 36.98 21.14
CA SER A 13 -27.73 38.00 21.35
C SER A 13 -27.15 39.34 21.80
N GLY A 14 -27.91 40.41 21.59
CA GLY A 14 -27.62 41.76 22.06
C GLY A 14 -26.93 42.67 21.06
N ARG A 15 -26.69 43.92 21.42
CA ARG A 15 -25.88 44.88 20.71
C ARG A 15 -24.49 44.88 21.31
N VAL A 16 -23.52 44.32 20.63
CA VAL A 16 -22.14 44.14 21.09
C VAL A 16 -21.20 44.90 20.16
N THR A 17 -20.30 45.69 20.72
CA THR A 17 -19.17 46.23 19.96
C THR A 17 -17.93 45.43 20.31
N VAL A 18 -17.31 44.84 19.26
CA VAL A 18 -16.05 44.15 19.38
C VAL A 18 -14.95 45.10 18.94
N ASP A 19 -14.17 45.60 19.89
CA ASP A 19 -13.08 46.54 19.65
C ASP A 19 -11.74 45.77 19.65
N ILE A 20 -11.12 45.64 18.46
CA ILE A 20 -9.86 44.94 18.29
C ILE A 20 -8.70 45.95 18.38
N GLN A 21 -8.11 46.04 19.54
CA GLN A 21 -6.99 46.95 19.84
C GLN A 21 -5.73 46.58 18.97
N SER A 22 -4.76 47.48 18.93
CA SER A 22 -3.62 47.42 18.01
C SER A 22 -2.83 46.08 17.95
N ASN A 23 -2.85 45.32 19.03
CA ASN A 23 -2.22 43.99 19.10
C ASN A 23 -3.23 42.84 19.24
N GLY A 24 -4.53 43.15 19.21
CA GLY A 24 -5.60 42.16 19.28
C GLY A 24 -5.68 41.32 18.01
N ARG A 25 -6.04 40.06 18.14
CA ARG A 25 -6.24 39.13 17.04
C ARG A 25 -7.48 38.31 17.27
N LEU A 26 -8.28 38.16 16.21
CA LEU A 26 -9.51 37.35 16.25
C LEU A 26 -9.48 36.46 15.00
N TRP A 27 -9.07 35.21 15.19
CA TRP A 27 -8.82 34.29 14.11
C TRP A 27 -9.71 33.06 14.24
N GLY A 28 -10.53 32.80 13.25
CA GLY A 28 -11.23 31.54 13.11
C GLY A 28 -10.22 30.41 12.80
N GLY A 29 -10.53 29.22 13.22
CA GLY A 29 -9.69 28.05 12.94
C GLY A 29 -9.65 27.74 11.44
N GLY A 30 -8.56 27.18 10.95
CA GLY A 30 -8.49 26.61 9.60
C GLY A 30 -9.17 25.26 9.51
N GLY A 31 -9.74 24.92 8.38
CA GLY A 31 -10.29 23.58 8.10
C GLY A 31 -9.20 22.53 7.94
N GLY A 32 -9.46 21.30 8.31
CA GLY A 32 -8.58 20.17 8.06
C GLY A 32 -8.51 19.83 6.56
N GLY A 33 -7.36 19.33 6.09
CA GLY A 33 -7.23 18.82 4.73
C GLY A 33 -8.01 17.51 4.51
N GLU A 34 -8.34 17.24 3.27
CA GLU A 34 -8.99 15.99 2.88
C GLU A 34 -8.01 14.80 2.99
N PHE A 35 -8.54 13.59 3.26
CA PHE A 35 -7.78 12.35 3.18
C PHE A 35 -7.38 12.04 1.73
N GLY A 36 -6.22 11.44 1.55
CA GLY A 36 -5.81 10.89 0.26
C GLY A 36 -6.72 9.73 -0.18
N ALA A 37 -6.83 9.50 -1.47
CA ALA A 37 -7.56 8.36 -2.01
C ALA A 37 -6.92 7.04 -1.56
N ASP A 38 -7.75 6.01 -1.36
CA ASP A 38 -7.24 4.66 -1.15
C ASP A 38 -6.55 4.14 -2.41
N GLY A 39 -5.51 3.32 -2.21
CA GLY A 39 -4.87 2.60 -3.29
C GLY A 39 -5.79 1.50 -3.84
N SER A 40 -5.63 1.16 -5.11
CA SER A 40 -6.36 0.04 -5.71
C SER A 40 -5.80 -1.31 -5.23
N PRO A 41 -6.61 -2.38 -5.18
CA PRO A 41 -6.11 -3.73 -4.93
C PRO A 41 -5.21 -4.19 -6.08
N GLY A 42 -4.31 -5.11 -5.79
CA GLY A 42 -3.53 -5.80 -6.81
C GLY A 42 -4.29 -6.98 -7.42
N SER A 43 -3.62 -7.75 -8.25
CA SER A 43 -4.13 -9.01 -8.79
C SER A 43 -3.32 -10.22 -8.32
N ALA A 44 -3.99 -11.37 -8.19
CA ALA A 44 -3.29 -12.61 -7.88
C ALA A 44 -2.31 -13.00 -8.97
N GLY A 45 -1.19 -13.57 -8.59
CA GLY A 45 -0.21 -14.15 -9.48
C GLY A 45 -0.21 -15.67 -9.41
N THR A 46 0.59 -16.30 -10.26
CA THR A 46 0.84 -17.73 -10.25
C THR A 46 2.06 -18.05 -9.40
N CYS A 47 1.89 -18.91 -8.41
CA CYS A 47 2.97 -19.40 -7.56
C CYS A 47 3.40 -20.80 -8.04
N GLN A 48 4.71 -21.07 -8.07
CA GLN A 48 5.24 -22.36 -8.50
C GLN A 48 6.25 -22.90 -7.49
N LYS A 49 6.25 -24.22 -7.38
CA LYS A 49 7.22 -24.97 -6.60
C LYS A 49 7.75 -26.12 -7.46
N ASP A 50 9.04 -26.15 -7.69
CA ASP A 50 9.69 -27.20 -8.45
C ASP A 50 10.26 -28.26 -7.50
N THR A 51 10.08 -29.53 -7.88
CA THR A 51 10.57 -30.70 -7.14
C THR A 51 11.31 -31.59 -8.13
N THR A 52 12.52 -32.03 -7.79
CA THR A 52 13.29 -32.95 -8.61
C THR A 52 12.89 -34.39 -8.30
N VAL A 53 12.59 -35.19 -9.32
CA VAL A 53 12.34 -36.63 -9.24
C VAL A 53 13.31 -37.38 -10.12
N THR A 54 13.67 -38.60 -9.76
CA THR A 54 14.59 -39.44 -10.52
C THR A 54 14.01 -40.81 -10.74
N ALA A 55 14.29 -41.40 -11.89
CA ALA A 55 13.95 -42.79 -12.21
C ALA A 55 15.08 -43.42 -13.03
N CYS A 56 15.22 -44.73 -12.96
CA CYS A 56 16.20 -45.48 -13.78
C CYS A 56 15.49 -46.10 -14.98
N ASN A 57 15.94 -45.78 -16.18
CA ASN A 57 15.42 -46.29 -17.47
C ASN A 57 13.95 -46.01 -17.79
N THR A 58 13.26 -45.25 -16.93
CA THR A 58 11.86 -44.92 -17.13
C THR A 58 11.63 -43.41 -16.99
N THR A 59 10.58 -42.89 -17.58
CA THR A 59 10.18 -41.49 -17.39
C THR A 59 9.88 -41.25 -15.92
N PRO A 60 10.48 -40.21 -15.28
CA PRO A 60 10.15 -39.88 -13.91
C PRO A 60 8.66 -39.54 -13.76
N SER A 61 8.05 -40.08 -12.71
CA SER A 61 6.65 -39.79 -12.37
C SER A 61 6.57 -38.69 -11.32
N CYS A 62 5.76 -37.69 -11.59
CA CYS A 62 5.51 -36.61 -10.64
C CYS A 62 4.50 -37.03 -9.56
N PRO A 63 4.64 -36.51 -8.34
CA PRO A 63 3.62 -36.63 -7.30
C PRO A 63 2.25 -36.12 -7.77
N PRO A 64 1.16 -36.56 -7.15
CA PRO A 64 -0.19 -36.06 -7.44
C PRO A 64 -0.25 -34.52 -7.36
N GLY A 65 -0.90 -33.90 -8.34
CA GLY A 65 -1.03 -32.43 -8.40
C GLY A 65 0.16 -31.68 -9.03
N GLN A 66 1.22 -32.39 -9.41
CA GLN A 66 2.39 -31.81 -10.08
C GLN A 66 2.48 -32.26 -11.55
N THR A 67 3.05 -31.40 -12.39
CA THR A 67 3.26 -31.66 -13.82
C THR A 67 4.75 -31.75 -14.14
N LEU A 68 5.15 -32.71 -14.93
CA LEU A 68 6.54 -32.80 -15.43
C LEU A 68 6.79 -31.67 -16.43
N VAL A 69 7.73 -30.75 -16.10
CA VAL A 69 8.04 -29.56 -16.92
C VAL A 69 9.38 -29.65 -17.64
N SER A 70 10.28 -30.48 -17.16
CA SER A 70 11.53 -30.76 -17.84
C SER A 70 12.04 -32.15 -17.49
N GLN A 71 12.85 -32.73 -18.41
CA GLN A 71 13.51 -34.00 -18.22
C GLN A 71 14.91 -33.94 -18.80
N SER A 72 15.88 -34.56 -18.13
CA SER A 72 17.24 -34.72 -18.60
C SER A 72 17.77 -36.09 -18.24
N GLN A 73 18.76 -36.56 -18.99
CA GLN A 73 19.45 -37.82 -18.71
C GLN A 73 20.64 -37.54 -17.78
N GLY A 74 20.75 -38.30 -16.72
CA GLY A 74 21.86 -38.28 -15.77
C GLY A 74 22.86 -39.40 -15.99
N GLY A 75 23.61 -39.73 -14.96
CA GLY A 75 24.59 -40.80 -14.95
C GLY A 75 23.99 -42.22 -14.99
N CYS A 76 24.82 -43.20 -15.04
CA CYS A 76 24.42 -44.62 -15.03
C CYS A 76 23.76 -45.00 -13.68
N CYS A 77 22.63 -45.66 -13.75
CA CYS A 77 21.90 -46.16 -12.57
C CYS A 77 21.72 -47.68 -12.49
N ALA A 78 21.98 -48.36 -13.61
CA ALA A 78 21.98 -49.82 -13.66
C ALA A 78 23.22 -50.36 -14.41
N PHE A 79 23.85 -51.32 -13.81
CA PHE A 79 25.05 -51.94 -14.35
C PHE A 79 24.82 -53.41 -14.53
N GLU A 80 25.32 -53.97 -15.66
CA GLU A 80 25.41 -55.37 -15.90
C GLU A 80 26.87 -55.78 -15.84
N GLN A 81 27.17 -56.82 -15.06
CA GLN A 81 28.51 -57.37 -15.02
C GLN A 81 28.76 -58.19 -16.27
N PHE A 82 29.78 -57.84 -16.97
CA PHE A 82 30.20 -58.54 -18.19
C PHE A 82 31.58 -59.14 -17.97
N CYS A 83 31.68 -60.46 -18.09
CA CYS A 83 32.91 -61.19 -17.93
C CYS A 83 33.34 -61.80 -19.24
N TRP A 84 34.64 -61.78 -19.57
CA TRP A 84 35.23 -62.37 -20.78
C TRP A 84 36.60 -63.03 -20.50
N GLY A 85 37.03 -63.85 -21.43
CA GLY A 85 38.28 -64.54 -21.37
C GLY A 85 38.16 -65.99 -20.88
N PRO A 86 39.26 -66.77 -20.97
CA PRO A 86 39.31 -68.15 -20.44
C PRO A 86 39.01 -68.12 -18.93
N TRP A 87 38.05 -68.88 -18.52
CA TRP A 87 37.61 -68.99 -17.11
C TRP A 87 37.03 -67.72 -16.51
N GLU A 88 36.39 -66.81 -17.36
CA GLU A 88 35.77 -65.57 -16.94
C GLU A 88 36.67 -64.69 -16.06
N SER A 89 37.97 -64.64 -16.41
CA SER A 89 39.02 -64.01 -15.59
C SER A 89 38.99 -62.47 -15.60
N PHE A 90 38.27 -61.87 -16.52
CA PHE A 90 38.17 -60.45 -16.67
C PHE A 90 36.70 -60.01 -16.59
N CYS A 91 36.33 -59.29 -15.57
CA CYS A 91 34.98 -58.75 -15.40
C CYS A 91 35.01 -57.22 -15.40
N GLY A 92 34.10 -56.64 -16.16
CA GLY A 92 33.82 -55.22 -16.15
C GLY A 92 32.35 -54.96 -15.89
N ASN A 93 32.01 -53.74 -15.52
CA ASN A 93 30.63 -53.29 -15.41
C ASN A 93 30.24 -52.47 -16.63
N ASN A 94 29.24 -52.91 -17.35
CA ASN A 94 28.65 -52.16 -18.45
C ASN A 94 27.42 -51.42 -18.00
N CYS A 95 27.27 -50.15 -18.38
CA CYS A 95 26.08 -49.38 -18.08
C CYS A 95 24.94 -49.83 -18.97
N VAL A 96 23.88 -50.35 -18.38
CA VAL A 96 22.66 -50.83 -19.08
C VAL A 96 21.44 -49.94 -18.75
N GLY A 97 21.64 -48.94 -17.93
CA GLY A 97 20.56 -48.01 -17.58
C GLY A 97 21.06 -46.65 -17.16
N TYR A 98 20.32 -45.61 -17.58
CA TYR A 98 20.63 -44.25 -17.27
C TYR A 98 19.55 -43.63 -16.37
N THR A 99 19.98 -42.84 -15.40
CA THR A 99 19.08 -42.03 -14.58
C THR A 99 18.37 -41.01 -15.44
N GLN A 100 17.05 -40.96 -15.32
CA GLN A 100 16.23 -39.89 -15.86
C GLN A 100 15.93 -38.94 -14.72
N VAL A 101 16.26 -37.66 -14.89
CA VAL A 101 16.00 -36.60 -13.91
C VAL A 101 14.87 -35.74 -14.43
N GLY A 102 13.78 -35.65 -13.70
CA GLY A 102 12.64 -34.80 -14.05
C GLY A 102 12.43 -33.68 -13.05
N THR A 103 11.98 -32.52 -13.53
CA THR A 103 11.47 -31.45 -12.69
C THR A 103 9.95 -31.47 -12.73
N CYS A 104 9.35 -31.68 -11.58
CA CYS A 104 7.90 -31.65 -11.40
C CYS A 104 7.52 -30.29 -10.81
N ARG A 105 6.52 -29.65 -11.39
CA ARG A 105 6.02 -28.33 -10.98
C ARG A 105 4.63 -28.42 -10.41
N GLU A 106 4.46 -27.89 -9.22
CA GLU A 106 3.19 -27.58 -8.60
C GLU A 106 2.89 -26.09 -8.83
N THR A 107 1.64 -25.78 -9.22
CA THR A 107 1.20 -24.39 -9.41
C THR A 107 -0.01 -24.10 -8.55
N THR A 108 -0.05 -22.92 -7.94
CA THR A 108 -1.17 -22.42 -7.16
C THR A 108 -1.29 -20.90 -7.37
N SER A 109 -2.39 -20.32 -6.91
CA SER A 109 -2.54 -18.85 -6.96
C SER A 109 -1.93 -18.22 -5.71
N SER A 110 -1.34 -17.03 -5.86
CA SER A 110 -1.00 -16.16 -4.73
C SER A 110 -2.25 -15.60 -4.07
N ASN A 111 -2.09 -14.94 -2.93
CA ASN A 111 -3.13 -14.06 -2.40
C ASN A 111 -3.41 -12.90 -3.37
N ILE A 112 -4.62 -12.34 -3.30
CA ILE A 112 -4.95 -11.07 -3.95
C ILE A 112 -4.51 -9.95 -2.99
N PRO A 113 -3.59 -9.06 -3.42
CA PRO A 113 -3.19 -7.94 -2.57
C PRO A 113 -4.37 -7.01 -2.30
N ALA A 114 -4.66 -6.77 -1.03
CA ALA A 114 -5.70 -5.83 -0.63
C ALA A 114 -5.34 -4.39 -0.98
N SER A 115 -6.35 -3.54 -1.14
CA SER A 115 -6.16 -2.09 -1.21
C SER A 115 -5.52 -1.55 0.07
N VAL A 116 -4.85 -0.44 -0.04
CA VAL A 116 -4.23 0.27 1.09
C VAL A 116 -4.88 1.62 1.29
N ILE A 117 -4.87 2.11 2.51
CA ILE A 117 -5.49 3.39 2.87
C ILE A 117 -4.71 4.59 2.33
N GLY A 118 -5.43 5.65 1.99
CA GLY A 118 -4.85 6.95 1.69
C GLY A 118 -4.22 7.61 2.92
N GLY A 119 -3.41 8.62 2.71
CA GLY A 119 -2.81 9.41 3.76
C GLY A 119 -3.81 10.33 4.45
N ASN A 120 -3.56 10.64 5.71
CA ASN A 120 -4.39 11.58 6.47
C ASN A 120 -4.23 13.01 5.93
N GLY A 121 -5.32 13.75 5.90
CA GLY A 121 -5.27 15.19 5.66
C GLY A 121 -4.50 15.93 6.77
N GLY A 122 -3.90 17.07 6.44
CA GLY A 122 -3.22 17.92 7.39
C GLY A 122 -4.21 18.60 8.32
N ALA A 123 -3.81 18.79 9.58
CA ALA A 123 -4.62 19.56 10.55
C ALA A 123 -4.67 21.03 10.15
N GLY A 124 -5.84 21.65 10.23
CA GLY A 124 -5.99 23.11 10.08
C GLY A 124 -5.38 23.88 11.26
N ARG A 125 -5.16 25.17 11.10
CA ARG A 125 -4.71 26.07 12.18
C ARG A 125 -5.76 26.14 13.28
N GLY A 126 -5.31 26.15 14.51
CA GLY A 126 -6.17 26.21 15.68
C GLY A 126 -5.37 26.25 16.98
N PHE A 127 -6.06 26.23 18.12
CA PHE A 127 -5.40 26.25 19.43
C PHE A 127 -4.38 25.11 19.60
N ASN A 128 -4.71 23.90 19.12
CA ASN A 128 -3.83 22.73 19.19
C ASN A 128 -2.80 22.66 18.07
N ASN A 129 -2.88 23.51 17.05
CA ASN A 129 -1.95 23.56 15.91
C ASN A 129 -1.65 25.00 15.50
N PHE A 130 -1.17 25.79 16.44
CA PHE A 130 -0.90 27.22 16.21
C PHE A 130 0.25 27.47 15.24
N SER A 131 1.29 26.64 15.29
CA SER A 131 2.50 26.75 14.44
C SER A 131 2.97 25.43 13.85
N GLY A 132 2.19 24.35 13.99
CA GLY A 132 2.54 23.04 13.48
C GLY A 132 2.43 22.92 11.95
N SER A 133 2.82 21.78 11.41
CA SER A 133 2.68 21.48 9.97
C SER A 133 1.20 21.35 9.59
N LEU A 134 0.87 21.89 8.43
CA LEU A 134 -0.45 21.74 7.80
C LEU A 134 -0.44 20.65 6.72
N THR A 135 0.70 20.03 6.43
CA THR A 135 0.81 19.01 5.38
C THR A 135 0.10 17.72 5.78
N GLY A 136 -0.60 17.13 4.82
CA GLY A 136 -1.14 15.78 4.96
C GLY A 136 -0.03 14.72 4.90
N SER A 137 -0.32 13.54 5.40
CA SER A 137 0.61 12.40 5.34
C SER A 137 0.52 11.67 3.99
N GLY A 138 1.61 10.99 3.60
CA GLY A 138 1.58 10.06 2.48
C GLY A 138 0.67 8.87 2.74
N GLY A 139 0.09 8.30 1.70
CA GLY A 139 -0.67 7.05 1.79
C GLY A 139 0.23 5.85 2.01
N ALA A 140 -0.36 4.74 2.43
CA ALA A 140 0.36 3.51 2.67
C ALA A 140 0.97 2.93 1.37
N SER A 141 2.09 2.23 1.51
CA SER A 141 2.72 1.52 0.39
C SER A 141 1.82 0.40 -0.14
N PRO A 142 1.89 0.10 -1.46
CA PRO A 142 1.05 -0.92 -2.04
C PRO A 142 1.38 -2.31 -1.51
N ASN A 143 0.36 -3.15 -1.39
CA ASN A 143 0.53 -4.57 -1.15
C ASN A 143 0.85 -5.29 -2.48
N CYS A 144 1.73 -6.29 -2.44
CA CYS A 144 2.06 -7.13 -3.59
C CYS A 144 1.61 -8.58 -3.36
N PRO A 145 1.39 -9.36 -4.44
CA PRO A 145 1.02 -10.77 -4.33
C PRO A 145 2.14 -11.56 -3.64
N GLN A 146 1.74 -12.43 -2.73
CA GLN A 146 2.67 -13.28 -1.99
C GLN A 146 2.26 -14.74 -2.14
N CYS A 147 3.25 -15.59 -2.31
CA CYS A 147 3.07 -17.03 -2.35
C CYS A 147 3.17 -17.65 -0.95
N ALA A 148 2.52 -18.79 -0.77
CA ALA A 148 2.72 -19.61 0.42
C ALA A 148 4.19 -20.03 0.55
N SER A 149 4.59 -20.39 1.77
CA SER A 149 5.97 -20.84 2.05
C SER A 149 6.37 -22.00 1.13
N GLY A 150 7.57 -21.91 0.57
CA GLY A 150 8.11 -22.90 -0.36
C GLY A 150 7.70 -22.73 -1.83
N PHE A 151 6.85 -21.76 -2.14
CA PHE A 151 6.50 -21.40 -3.51
C PHE A 151 7.17 -20.08 -3.92
N THR A 152 7.45 -19.94 -5.21
CA THR A 152 8.02 -18.73 -5.81
C THR A 152 6.99 -18.11 -6.76
N LEU A 153 6.82 -16.80 -6.72
CA LEU A 153 5.95 -16.08 -7.65
C LEU A 153 6.56 -16.13 -9.05
N GLN A 154 5.75 -16.55 -10.03
CA GLN A 154 6.15 -16.56 -11.43
C GLN A 154 6.22 -15.12 -11.96
N SER A 155 7.35 -14.78 -12.59
CA SER A 155 7.57 -13.47 -13.20
C SER A 155 6.47 -13.13 -14.22
N GLY A 156 5.99 -11.88 -14.17
CA GLY A 156 4.97 -11.39 -15.10
C GLY A 156 3.54 -11.83 -14.77
N THR A 157 3.34 -12.51 -13.62
CA THR A 157 1.99 -12.86 -13.15
C THR A 157 1.64 -12.10 -11.88
N GLY A 158 0.39 -11.67 -11.77
CA GLY A 158 -0.07 -10.84 -10.67
C GLY A 158 0.46 -9.40 -10.74
N SER A 159 -0.13 -8.52 -9.98
CA SER A 159 0.31 -7.12 -9.85
C SER A 159 0.16 -6.64 -8.42
N CYS A 160 1.08 -5.82 -7.97
CA CYS A 160 0.90 -5.06 -6.74
C CYS A 160 -0.30 -4.12 -6.88
N GLY A 161 -0.94 -3.79 -5.78
CA GLY A 161 -1.90 -2.70 -5.72
C GLY A 161 -1.24 -1.35 -6.05
N SER A 162 -2.01 -0.27 -6.10
CA SER A 162 -1.46 1.07 -6.15
C SER A 162 -1.22 1.62 -4.73
N GLN A 163 -0.27 2.53 -4.61
CA GLN A 163 -0.06 3.28 -3.37
C GLN A 163 -1.29 4.13 -3.06
N GLY A 164 -1.59 4.31 -1.78
CA GLY A 164 -2.58 5.28 -1.33
C GLY A 164 -2.14 6.71 -1.65
N GLY A 165 -3.09 7.57 -1.98
CA GLY A 165 -2.84 8.98 -2.26
C GLY A 165 -2.39 9.75 -1.02
N THR A 166 -1.68 10.85 -1.22
CA THR A 166 -1.31 11.76 -0.12
C THR A 166 -2.52 12.60 0.29
N GLY A 167 -2.70 12.81 1.59
CA GLY A 167 -3.71 13.73 2.11
C GLY A 167 -3.40 15.18 1.78
N ALA A 168 -4.43 16.00 1.63
CA ALA A 168 -4.30 17.42 1.36
C ALA A 168 -3.80 18.21 2.59
N THR A 169 -3.33 19.42 2.37
CA THR A 169 -2.92 20.34 3.42
C THR A 169 -4.13 20.87 4.21
N GLY A 170 -3.96 21.10 5.50
CA GLY A 170 -4.92 21.86 6.29
C GLY A 170 -4.93 23.34 5.92
N GLY A 171 -6.02 24.04 6.26
CA GLY A 171 -6.17 25.46 6.03
C GLY A 171 -5.45 26.32 7.09
N GLU A 172 -5.00 27.49 6.68
CA GLU A 172 -4.55 28.55 7.59
C GLU A 172 -5.75 29.15 8.34
N TRP A 173 -5.51 30.06 9.25
CA TRP A 173 -6.54 30.71 10.05
C TRP A 173 -7.68 31.27 9.20
N GLY A 174 -8.90 30.80 9.44
CA GLY A 174 -10.11 31.17 8.71
C GLY A 174 -10.18 30.67 7.26
N GLN A 175 -9.28 29.81 6.83
CA GLN A 175 -9.25 29.26 5.47
C GLN A 175 -9.69 27.79 5.45
N ASN A 176 -10.25 27.38 4.33
CA ASN A 176 -10.61 25.98 4.12
C ASN A 176 -9.36 25.11 4.02
N GLY A 177 -9.49 23.86 4.40
CA GLY A 177 -8.51 22.82 4.10
C GLY A 177 -8.45 22.52 2.61
N GLY A 178 -7.32 22.00 2.14
CA GLY A 178 -7.12 21.58 0.76
C GLY A 178 -7.94 20.35 0.41
N ASN A 179 -8.21 20.17 -0.89
CA ASN A 179 -8.84 19.00 -1.46
C ASN A 179 -7.79 18.08 -2.10
N THR A 180 -8.13 16.80 -2.21
CA THR A 180 -7.38 15.81 -3.00
C THR A 180 -8.18 15.46 -4.26
N ALA A 181 -7.66 14.57 -5.08
CA ALA A 181 -8.41 13.97 -6.17
C ALA A 181 -9.42 12.89 -5.71
N ALA A 182 -9.46 12.61 -4.41
CA ALA A 182 -10.45 11.72 -3.82
C ALA A 182 -11.82 12.42 -3.80
N ALA A 183 -12.89 11.65 -3.66
CA ALA A 183 -14.27 12.13 -3.76
C ALA A 183 -14.78 12.95 -2.55
N GLY A 184 -13.90 13.48 -1.74
CA GLY A 184 -14.25 14.29 -0.57
C GLY A 184 -13.89 15.77 -0.74
N SER A 185 -13.93 16.51 0.36
CA SER A 185 -13.50 17.90 0.41
C SER A 185 -12.77 18.18 1.73
N GLY A 186 -11.86 19.13 1.72
CA GLY A 186 -11.29 19.69 2.93
C GLY A 186 -12.38 20.34 3.80
N GLY A 187 -12.12 20.46 5.10
CA GLY A 187 -13.01 21.13 6.03
C GLY A 187 -13.05 22.63 5.75
N ASN A 188 -14.17 23.26 6.11
CA ASN A 188 -14.32 24.69 5.99
C ASN A 188 -13.50 25.45 7.03
N GLY A 189 -13.01 26.63 6.66
CA GLY A 189 -12.43 27.57 7.62
C GLY A 189 -13.48 28.08 8.58
N GLY A 190 -13.10 28.23 9.86
CA GLY A 190 -13.97 28.78 10.88
C GLY A 190 -14.10 30.29 10.78
N ASN A 191 -15.22 30.81 11.27
CA ASN A 191 -15.47 32.24 11.31
C ASN A 191 -14.61 32.92 12.38
N ALA A 192 -14.19 34.14 12.14
CA ALA A 192 -13.63 34.99 13.20
C ALA A 192 -14.71 35.35 14.23
N ILE A 193 -15.88 35.77 13.71
CA ILE A 193 -17.06 36.03 14.53
C ILE A 193 -18.26 35.35 13.84
N SER A 194 -19.16 34.78 14.67
CA SER A 194 -20.45 34.31 14.21
C SER A 194 -21.57 34.91 15.07
N GLY A 195 -22.75 35.07 14.46
CA GLY A 195 -23.93 35.62 15.14
C GLY A 195 -24.44 36.88 14.46
N SER A 196 -25.17 37.70 15.21
CA SER A 196 -25.76 38.94 14.71
C SER A 196 -25.84 40.00 15.80
N GLY A 197 -26.12 41.27 15.38
CA GLY A 197 -26.30 42.38 16.34
C GLY A 197 -24.97 42.92 16.89
N PHE A 198 -23.86 42.72 16.24
CA PHE A 198 -22.56 43.25 16.67
C PHE A 198 -21.98 44.22 15.65
N THR A 199 -21.07 45.06 16.14
CA THR A 199 -20.23 45.95 15.33
C THR A 199 -18.78 45.67 15.64
N VAL A 200 -17.92 45.56 14.61
CA VAL A 200 -16.47 45.33 14.77
C VAL A 200 -15.73 46.63 14.42
N ILE A 201 -14.86 47.07 15.31
CA ILE A 201 -13.95 48.20 15.09
C ILE A 201 -12.51 47.74 15.26
N GLY A 202 -11.57 48.40 14.59
CA GLY A 202 -10.15 48.04 14.61
C GLY A 202 -9.80 46.80 13.77
N ASN A 203 -10.71 46.29 12.90
CA ASN A 203 -10.48 45.13 12.10
C ASN A 203 -9.66 45.42 10.82
N ASN A 204 -8.75 44.56 10.53
CA ASN A 204 -8.00 44.48 9.26
C ASN A 204 -7.56 43.05 8.97
N THR A 205 -7.02 42.80 7.79
CA THR A 205 -6.60 41.43 7.35
C THR A 205 -5.54 40.77 8.24
N ASN A 206 -4.83 41.54 9.06
CA ASN A 206 -3.84 40.99 10.00
C ASN A 206 -4.45 40.69 11.39
N THR A 207 -5.49 41.42 11.77
CA THR A 207 -6.15 41.28 13.08
C THR A 207 -7.33 40.34 13.07
N VAL A 208 -7.99 40.20 11.88
CA VAL A 208 -9.15 39.32 11.71
C VAL A 208 -8.91 38.34 10.56
N LYS A 209 -9.08 37.07 10.82
CA LYS A 209 -8.99 35.99 9.83
C LYS A 209 -10.20 35.05 9.95
N GLY A 210 -10.92 34.84 8.86
CA GLY A 210 -12.20 34.16 8.79
C GLY A 210 -13.35 35.13 8.55
N ALA A 211 -14.52 34.61 8.27
CA ALA A 211 -15.72 35.41 8.07
C ALA A 211 -16.16 36.14 9.35
N ILE A 212 -16.81 37.27 9.14
CA ILE A 212 -17.45 38.09 10.19
C ILE A 212 -18.95 38.16 9.89
#